data_c45db5f213ec5a37e5d8ed3e181a23fc
#
_entry.id   c45db5f213ec5a37e5d8ed3e181a23fc
#
_cell.length_a   1.000
_cell.length_b   1.000
_cell.length_c   1.000
_cell.angle_alpha   90.00
_cell.angle_beta   90.00
_cell.angle_gamma   90.00
#
_symmetry.space_group_name_H-M   'P 1'
#
loop_
_entity.id
_entity.type
_entity.pdbx_description
1 polymer ?
#
loop_
_entity_poly.entity_id
_entity_poly.type
_entity_poly.pdbx_seq_one_letter_code
_entity_poly.pdbx_strand_id
1 'polypeptide(L)'
;MKCDNCMCTDTYIKLYHHKFNIKNEVIEFDSDRRFCSRCNELVYDHKLDDIANKLSIKLYNERFGISKEAIIHLRKKYNMSQQQFSKVIGCAKKTLISYELGNSIPNDIYMITLKTLIDNPDIIFDIVDSNKDRFTEKEYTTILNKLDNIKIDLIDLFDKKPSIYNGFTSFSFEKLINLILLLSDNGILKTKLLIEMFYCDYYMYKTRGISLTGLEYIKLFNIICPKNFDYILNSLVDLKYVKYDAKYDKNYENYCVIKNKESNNKIFNKDEIKIIRNIKEYFNKFNVDEIINYLQNEKAFIVSENLKRISFDYAFDIQLENKKE
;
A
#
# COMPACT_ATOMS: atom_id res chain seq x y z
N MET A 1 -42.59 -13.13 22.17
CA MET A 1 -41.31 -13.72 22.65
C MET A 1 -41.51 -14.04 24.13
N LYS A 2 -40.79 -15.02 24.67
CA LYS A 2 -40.97 -15.48 26.04
C LYS A 2 -39.66 -15.34 26.80
N CYS A 3 -39.68 -14.78 27.99
CA CYS A 3 -38.49 -14.66 28.82
C CYS A 3 -38.09 -16.02 29.41
N ASP A 4 -36.82 -16.42 29.18
CA ASP A 4 -36.32 -17.73 29.66
C ASP A 4 -36.22 -17.79 31.19
N ASN A 5 -36.05 -16.64 31.85
CA ASN A 5 -35.90 -16.60 33.32
C ASN A 5 -37.24 -16.70 34.05
N CYS A 6 -38.27 -15.94 33.65
CA CYS A 6 -39.55 -15.87 34.41
C CYS A 6 -40.79 -16.28 33.61
N MET A 7 -40.60 -16.76 32.38
CA MET A 7 -41.65 -17.23 31.47
C MET A 7 -42.68 -16.15 31.05
N CYS A 8 -42.47 -14.90 31.41
CA CYS A 8 -43.31 -13.77 31.01
C CYS A 8 -43.25 -13.55 29.50
N THR A 9 -44.36 -13.20 28.88
CA THR A 9 -44.47 -12.91 27.44
C THR A 9 -44.46 -11.42 27.13
N ASP A 10 -44.64 -10.60 28.17
CA ASP A 10 -44.63 -9.15 28.04
C ASP A 10 -43.21 -8.62 28.04
N THR A 11 -42.86 -7.86 27.00
CA THR A 11 -41.48 -7.41 26.73
C THR A 11 -41.48 -5.99 26.19
N TYR A 12 -40.39 -5.26 26.41
CA TYR A 12 -40.19 -3.91 25.89
C TYR A 12 -38.80 -3.76 25.30
N ILE A 13 -38.59 -2.73 24.48
CA ILE A 13 -37.31 -2.41 23.84
C ILE A 13 -36.76 -1.15 24.49
N LYS A 14 -35.46 -1.15 24.79
CA LYS A 14 -34.73 0.05 25.23
C LYS A 14 -33.30 0.05 24.66
N LEU A 15 -32.71 1.24 24.63
CA LEU A 15 -31.32 1.41 24.31
C LEU A 15 -30.44 0.69 25.34
N TYR A 16 -29.45 -0.04 24.86
CA TYR A 16 -28.53 -0.83 25.67
C TYR A 16 -27.08 -0.57 25.21
N HIS A 17 -26.19 -0.35 26.17
CA HIS A 17 -24.78 -0.20 25.93
C HIS A 17 -24.12 -1.56 25.75
N HIS A 18 -23.68 -1.84 24.53
CA HIS A 18 -23.02 -3.10 24.17
C HIS A 18 -21.51 -3.00 24.36
N LYS A 19 -20.92 -4.12 24.78
CA LYS A 19 -19.48 -4.30 24.87
C LYS A 19 -19.13 -5.66 24.28
N PHE A 20 -18.55 -5.63 23.06
CA PHE A 20 -18.10 -6.82 22.34
C PHE A 20 -16.58 -6.93 22.37
N ASN A 21 -16.05 -8.10 22.72
CA ASN A 21 -14.64 -8.41 22.59
C ASN A 21 -14.42 -9.11 21.25
N ILE A 22 -13.72 -8.47 20.34
CA ILE A 22 -13.42 -9.00 19.00
C ILE A 22 -11.91 -8.97 18.79
N LYS A 23 -11.25 -10.11 18.65
CA LYS A 23 -9.79 -10.22 18.41
C LYS A 23 -8.95 -9.33 19.33
N ASN A 24 -9.17 -9.42 20.64
CA ASN A 24 -8.49 -8.63 21.68
C ASN A 24 -8.84 -7.13 21.72
N GLU A 25 -9.74 -6.67 20.84
CA GLU A 25 -10.23 -5.28 20.84
C GLU A 25 -11.63 -5.20 21.43
N VAL A 26 -11.88 -4.12 22.16
CA VAL A 26 -13.19 -3.85 22.78
C VAL A 26 -13.95 -2.87 21.91
N ILE A 27 -15.12 -3.29 21.44
CA ILE A 27 -16.05 -2.47 20.62
C ILE A 27 -17.24 -2.13 21.47
N GLU A 28 -17.40 -0.86 21.78
CA GLU A 28 -18.52 -0.33 22.56
C GLU A 28 -19.42 0.54 21.69
N PHE A 29 -20.72 0.35 21.81
CA PHE A 29 -21.75 1.12 21.09
C PHE A 29 -23.12 0.91 21.72
N ASP A 30 -24.06 1.79 21.41
CA ASP A 30 -25.42 1.69 21.84
C ASP A 30 -26.33 1.19 20.73
N SER A 31 -27.20 0.24 21.03
CA SER A 31 -28.30 -0.18 20.15
C SER A 31 -29.46 -0.76 20.94
N ASP A 32 -30.61 -0.90 20.28
CA ASP A 32 -31.82 -1.41 20.90
C ASP A 32 -31.70 -2.89 21.28
N ARG A 33 -32.19 -3.23 22.48
CA ARG A 33 -32.29 -4.61 22.99
C ARG A 33 -33.67 -4.82 23.62
N ARG A 34 -34.11 -6.07 23.60
CA ARG A 34 -35.38 -6.49 24.18
C ARG A 34 -35.21 -6.94 25.62
N PHE A 35 -36.10 -6.49 26.48
CA PHE A 35 -36.12 -6.79 27.92
C PHE A 35 -37.47 -7.31 28.36
N CYS A 36 -37.47 -8.17 29.37
CA CYS A 36 -38.68 -8.66 30.00
C CYS A 36 -39.29 -7.57 30.91
N SER A 37 -40.59 -7.29 30.75
CA SER A 37 -41.29 -6.30 31.59
C SER A 37 -41.38 -6.71 33.06
N ARG A 38 -41.25 -8.00 33.39
CA ARG A 38 -41.39 -8.54 34.74
C ARG A 38 -40.09 -8.63 35.53
N CYS A 39 -39.02 -9.18 34.93
CA CYS A 39 -37.76 -9.40 35.63
C CYS A 39 -36.61 -8.52 35.10
N ASN A 40 -36.87 -7.70 34.10
CA ASN A 40 -35.88 -6.81 33.45
C ASN A 40 -34.66 -7.52 32.86
N GLU A 41 -34.74 -8.85 32.66
CA GLU A 41 -33.68 -9.63 31.99
C GLU A 41 -33.75 -9.47 30.46
N LEU A 42 -32.61 -9.61 29.81
CA LEU A 42 -32.52 -9.63 28.35
C LEU A 42 -33.35 -10.78 27.76
N VAL A 43 -34.12 -10.48 26.75
CA VAL A 43 -34.88 -11.48 25.98
C VAL A 43 -34.30 -11.56 24.58
N TYR A 44 -33.97 -12.78 24.14
CA TYR A 44 -33.44 -13.00 22.79
C TYR A 44 -34.43 -12.49 21.73
N ASP A 45 -33.92 -11.60 20.86
CA ASP A 45 -34.62 -11.09 19.70
C ASP A 45 -33.70 -11.16 18.48
N HIS A 46 -33.95 -12.15 17.63
CA HIS A 46 -33.11 -12.41 16.45
C HIS A 46 -32.81 -11.14 15.63
N LYS A 47 -33.80 -10.25 15.46
CA LYS A 47 -33.60 -9.04 14.64
C LYS A 47 -32.70 -8.02 15.32
N LEU A 48 -32.94 -7.73 16.59
CA LEU A 48 -32.16 -6.76 17.34
C LEU A 48 -30.75 -7.27 17.60
N ASP A 49 -30.61 -8.57 17.89
CA ASP A 49 -29.31 -9.21 18.12
C ASP A 49 -28.46 -9.28 16.83
N ASP A 50 -29.10 -9.55 15.68
CA ASP A 50 -28.42 -9.55 14.38
C ASP A 50 -27.95 -8.14 13.99
N ILE A 51 -28.75 -7.09 14.27
CA ILE A 51 -28.36 -5.69 14.08
C ILE A 51 -27.13 -5.34 14.94
N ALA A 52 -27.16 -5.69 16.23
CA ALA A 52 -26.05 -5.44 17.14
C ALA A 52 -24.76 -6.17 16.70
N ASN A 53 -24.88 -7.44 16.29
CA ASN A 53 -23.74 -8.20 15.77
C ASN A 53 -23.15 -7.58 14.49
N LYS A 54 -23.99 -7.18 13.53
CA LYS A 54 -23.52 -6.53 12.30
C LYS A 54 -22.85 -5.19 12.57
N LEU A 55 -23.41 -4.42 13.52
CA LEU A 55 -22.83 -3.13 13.92
C LEU A 55 -21.47 -3.32 14.59
N SER A 56 -21.31 -4.32 15.47
CA SER A 56 -20.03 -4.62 16.10
C SER A 56 -18.95 -4.99 15.08
N ILE A 57 -19.28 -5.82 14.08
CA ILE A 57 -18.39 -6.21 13.00
C ILE A 57 -17.99 -4.98 12.15
N LYS A 58 -18.98 -4.14 11.81
CA LYS A 58 -18.75 -2.92 11.04
C LYS A 58 -17.78 -1.99 11.76
N LEU A 59 -18.03 -1.68 13.03
CA LEU A 59 -17.20 -0.79 13.85
C LEU A 59 -15.78 -1.35 14.05
N TYR A 60 -15.64 -2.67 14.23
CA TYR A 60 -14.33 -3.31 14.28
C TYR A 60 -13.58 -3.12 12.97
N ASN A 61 -14.22 -3.40 11.83
CA ASN A 61 -13.58 -3.29 10.52
C ASN A 61 -13.19 -1.85 10.16
N GLU A 62 -13.97 -0.86 10.58
CA GLU A 62 -13.65 0.56 10.38
C GLU A 62 -12.44 1.02 11.20
N ARG A 63 -12.25 0.48 12.41
CA ARG A 63 -11.16 0.90 13.32
C ARG A 63 -9.87 0.09 13.15
N PHE A 64 -9.99 -1.21 13.01
CA PHE A 64 -8.87 -2.15 13.11
C PHE A 64 -8.73 -3.08 11.89
N GLY A 65 -9.78 -3.24 11.11
CA GLY A 65 -9.89 -4.23 10.05
C GLY A 65 -9.81 -3.65 8.63
N ILE A 66 -10.64 -4.23 7.77
CA ILE A 66 -10.86 -3.81 6.38
C ILE A 66 -12.37 -3.73 6.18
N SER A 67 -12.85 -2.61 5.64
CA SER A 67 -14.27 -2.45 5.35
C SER A 67 -14.71 -3.38 4.22
N LYS A 68 -15.99 -3.78 4.21
CA LYS A 68 -16.56 -4.59 3.13
C LYS A 68 -16.47 -3.89 1.77
N GLU A 69 -16.61 -2.57 1.77
CA GLU A 69 -16.48 -1.74 0.58
C GLU A 69 -15.07 -1.83 -0.01
N ALA A 70 -14.03 -1.82 0.83
CA ALA A 70 -12.64 -1.96 0.42
C ALA A 70 -12.37 -3.35 -0.19
N ILE A 71 -12.96 -4.42 0.38
CA ILE A 71 -12.82 -5.78 -0.17
C ILE A 71 -13.51 -5.88 -1.54
N ILE A 72 -14.73 -5.37 -1.67
CA ILE A 72 -15.47 -5.35 -2.93
C ILE A 72 -14.72 -4.52 -3.98
N HIS A 73 -14.21 -3.35 -3.59
CA HIS A 73 -13.44 -2.48 -4.47
C HIS A 73 -12.17 -3.18 -4.97
N LEU A 74 -11.43 -3.82 -4.06
CA LEU A 74 -10.22 -4.57 -4.40
C LEU A 74 -10.51 -5.68 -5.42
N ARG A 75 -11.55 -6.48 -5.19
CA ARG A 75 -11.95 -7.53 -6.16
C ARG A 75 -12.35 -6.97 -7.52
N LYS A 76 -13.13 -5.89 -7.53
CA LYS A 76 -13.58 -5.24 -8.77
C LYS A 76 -12.41 -4.61 -9.52
N LYS A 77 -11.45 -4.03 -8.81
CA LYS A 77 -10.21 -3.49 -9.36
C LYS A 77 -9.48 -4.52 -10.23
N TYR A 78 -9.42 -5.79 -9.78
CA TYR A 78 -8.83 -6.88 -10.55
C TYR A 78 -9.80 -7.56 -11.53
N ASN A 79 -10.97 -6.96 -11.80
CA ASN A 79 -12.00 -7.50 -12.69
C ASN A 79 -12.31 -8.99 -12.43
N MET A 80 -12.30 -9.40 -11.16
CA MET A 80 -12.49 -10.77 -10.75
C MET A 80 -13.90 -11.04 -10.23
N SER A 81 -14.44 -12.22 -10.57
CA SER A 81 -15.63 -12.75 -9.90
C SER A 81 -15.30 -13.13 -8.46
N GLN A 82 -16.31 -13.24 -7.59
CA GLN A 82 -16.13 -13.74 -6.22
C GLN A 82 -15.46 -15.12 -6.19
N GLN A 83 -15.77 -15.99 -7.16
CA GLN A 83 -15.13 -17.31 -7.28
C GLN A 83 -13.64 -17.19 -7.58
N GLN A 84 -13.25 -16.34 -8.52
CA GLN A 84 -11.84 -16.13 -8.88
C GLN A 84 -11.07 -15.49 -7.72
N PHE A 85 -11.60 -14.41 -7.17
CA PHE A 85 -10.91 -13.67 -6.10
C PHE A 85 -10.78 -14.50 -4.81
N SER A 86 -11.78 -15.33 -4.48
CA SER A 86 -11.67 -16.23 -3.32
C SER A 86 -10.53 -17.25 -3.47
N LYS A 87 -10.32 -17.77 -4.68
CA LYS A 87 -9.19 -18.67 -4.99
C LYS A 87 -7.86 -17.92 -4.89
N VAL A 88 -7.79 -16.68 -5.37
CA VAL A 88 -6.59 -15.83 -5.27
C VAL A 88 -6.20 -15.60 -3.81
N ILE A 89 -7.11 -15.13 -2.96
CA ILE A 89 -6.80 -14.90 -1.55
C ILE A 89 -6.74 -16.18 -0.71
N GLY A 90 -7.06 -17.32 -1.30
CA GLY A 90 -6.92 -18.62 -0.66
C GLY A 90 -8.09 -19.05 0.24
N CYS A 91 -9.27 -18.39 0.17
CA CYS A 91 -10.42 -18.71 0.99
C CYS A 91 -11.55 -19.40 0.18
N ALA A 92 -12.54 -19.96 0.89
CA ALA A 92 -13.75 -20.46 0.26
C ALA A 92 -14.61 -19.30 -0.27
N LYS A 93 -15.31 -19.49 -1.39
CA LYS A 93 -16.23 -18.49 -1.97
C LYS A 93 -17.26 -17.98 -0.95
N LYS A 94 -17.85 -18.88 -0.15
CA LYS A 94 -18.83 -18.51 0.90
C LYS A 94 -18.21 -17.57 1.93
N THR A 95 -16.94 -17.76 2.28
CA THR A 95 -16.20 -16.93 3.23
C THR A 95 -16.01 -15.52 2.66
N LEU A 96 -15.60 -15.40 1.40
CA LEU A 96 -15.47 -14.10 0.74
C LEU A 96 -16.80 -13.35 0.67
N ILE A 97 -17.88 -14.07 0.31
CA ILE A 97 -19.24 -13.49 0.29
C ILE A 97 -19.62 -12.96 1.68
N SER A 98 -19.31 -13.69 2.74
CA SER A 98 -19.57 -13.25 4.12
C SER A 98 -18.81 -11.95 4.47
N TYR A 99 -17.56 -11.83 4.01
CA TYR A 99 -16.77 -10.59 4.18
C TYR A 99 -17.36 -9.41 3.39
N GLU A 100 -17.74 -9.63 2.14
CA GLU A 100 -18.34 -8.60 1.28
C GLU A 100 -19.74 -8.15 1.74
N LEU A 101 -20.45 -9.01 2.46
CA LEU A 101 -21.73 -8.66 3.11
C LEU A 101 -21.55 -7.97 4.47
N GLY A 102 -20.34 -8.00 5.03
CA GLY A 102 -20.05 -7.49 6.37
C GLY A 102 -20.58 -8.38 7.49
N ASN A 103 -20.81 -9.67 7.22
CA ASN A 103 -21.34 -10.64 8.18
C ASN A 103 -20.23 -11.30 9.02
N SER A 104 -18.96 -11.17 8.60
CA SER A 104 -17.81 -11.73 9.32
C SER A 104 -16.55 -10.91 9.10
N ILE A 105 -15.60 -11.08 10.00
CA ILE A 105 -14.29 -10.44 9.96
C ILE A 105 -13.29 -11.43 9.32
N PRO A 106 -12.43 -10.98 8.39
CA PRO A 106 -11.35 -11.82 7.89
C PRO A 106 -10.46 -12.33 9.03
N ASN A 107 -10.06 -13.59 8.99
CA ASN A 107 -9.04 -14.10 9.90
C ASN A 107 -7.70 -13.40 9.62
N ASP A 108 -6.70 -13.61 10.49
CA ASP A 108 -5.45 -12.85 10.43
C ASP A 108 -4.69 -13.07 9.12
N ILE A 109 -4.70 -14.28 8.58
CA ILE A 109 -4.05 -14.60 7.31
C ILE A 109 -4.70 -13.82 6.16
N TYR A 110 -6.02 -13.89 6.04
CA TYR A 110 -6.74 -13.18 4.98
C TYR A 110 -6.74 -11.66 5.20
N MET A 111 -6.73 -11.20 6.45
CA MET A 111 -6.60 -9.79 6.79
C MET A 111 -5.25 -9.24 6.30
N ILE A 112 -4.16 -9.95 6.57
CA ILE A 112 -2.81 -9.58 6.11
C ILE A 112 -2.79 -9.57 4.58
N THR A 113 -3.24 -10.65 3.92
CA THR A 113 -3.27 -10.74 2.46
C THR A 113 -4.05 -9.58 1.83
N LEU A 114 -5.25 -9.28 2.34
CA LEU A 114 -6.08 -8.20 1.82
C LEU A 114 -5.46 -6.82 2.06
N LYS A 115 -4.88 -6.57 3.25
CA LYS A 115 -4.16 -5.32 3.54
C LYS A 115 -2.95 -5.17 2.63
N THR A 116 -2.16 -6.23 2.46
CA THR A 116 -1.01 -6.21 1.56
C THR A 116 -1.42 -5.91 0.11
N LEU A 117 -2.53 -6.48 -0.38
CA LEU A 117 -3.07 -6.17 -1.71
C LEU A 117 -3.60 -4.73 -1.84
N ILE A 118 -4.09 -4.13 -0.75
CA ILE A 118 -4.50 -2.71 -0.74
C ILE A 118 -3.27 -1.81 -0.80
N ASP A 119 -2.26 -2.13 0.00
CA ASP A 119 -1.05 -1.32 0.14
C ASP A 119 -0.08 -1.51 -1.05
N ASN A 120 0.00 -2.73 -1.57
CA ASN A 120 0.83 -3.11 -2.71
C ASN A 120 0.03 -3.97 -3.70
N PRO A 121 -0.66 -3.34 -4.67
CA PRO A 121 -1.50 -4.04 -5.64
C PRO A 121 -0.78 -5.08 -6.51
N ASP A 122 0.51 -4.90 -6.74
CA ASP A 122 1.27 -5.73 -7.68
C ASP A 122 1.59 -7.12 -7.15
N ILE A 123 1.55 -7.27 -5.83
CA ILE A 123 1.74 -8.58 -5.20
C ILE A 123 0.63 -9.60 -5.60
N ILE A 124 -0.40 -9.14 -6.32
CA ILE A 124 -1.46 -10.02 -6.84
C ILE A 124 -0.90 -11.11 -7.75
N PHE A 125 0.15 -10.80 -8.54
CA PHE A 125 0.80 -11.77 -9.41
C PHE A 125 1.48 -12.88 -8.61
N ASP A 126 2.22 -12.52 -7.55
CA ASP A 126 2.89 -13.47 -6.66
C ASP A 126 1.87 -14.33 -5.89
N ILE A 127 0.77 -13.70 -5.45
CA ILE A 127 -0.31 -14.42 -4.76
C ILE A 127 -1.01 -15.39 -5.71
N VAL A 128 -1.28 -15.00 -6.96
CA VAL A 128 -1.89 -15.88 -7.97
C VAL A 128 -0.97 -17.04 -8.29
N ASP A 129 0.33 -16.79 -8.45
CA ASP A 129 1.32 -17.84 -8.72
C ASP A 129 1.47 -18.79 -7.53
N SER A 130 1.57 -18.28 -6.32
CA SER A 130 1.64 -19.07 -5.08
C SER A 130 0.39 -19.93 -4.83
N ASN A 131 -0.76 -19.54 -5.37
CA ASN A 131 -2.01 -20.27 -5.27
C ASN A 131 -2.37 -21.02 -6.57
N LYS A 132 -1.42 -21.22 -7.48
CA LYS A 132 -1.64 -21.83 -8.81
C LYS A 132 -2.39 -23.15 -8.75
N ASP A 133 -2.10 -24.00 -7.78
CA ASP A 133 -2.74 -25.31 -7.59
C ASP A 133 -4.26 -25.25 -7.31
N ARG A 134 -4.77 -24.05 -6.97
CA ARG A 134 -6.22 -23.83 -6.74
C ARG A 134 -6.99 -23.54 -8.02
N PHE A 135 -6.30 -23.37 -9.15
CA PHE A 135 -6.87 -23.04 -10.43
C PHE A 135 -6.73 -24.20 -11.39
N THR A 136 -7.71 -24.35 -12.29
CA THR A 136 -7.47 -25.09 -13.52
C THR A 136 -6.55 -24.28 -14.43
N GLU A 137 -5.83 -24.90 -15.35
CA GLU A 137 -4.95 -24.23 -16.28
C GLU A 137 -5.65 -23.11 -17.07
N LYS A 138 -6.90 -23.37 -17.49
CA LYS A 138 -7.74 -22.35 -18.17
C LYS A 138 -8.11 -21.18 -17.25
N GLU A 139 -8.45 -21.44 -16.00
CA GLU A 139 -8.75 -20.37 -15.03
C GLU A 139 -7.51 -19.53 -14.74
N TYR A 140 -6.36 -20.17 -14.53
CA TYR A 140 -5.09 -19.53 -14.28
C TYR A 140 -4.72 -18.59 -15.44
N THR A 141 -4.71 -19.08 -16.69
CA THR A 141 -4.48 -18.27 -17.88
C THR A 141 -5.48 -17.12 -18.01
N THR A 142 -6.76 -17.38 -17.73
CA THR A 142 -7.79 -16.32 -17.76
C THR A 142 -7.53 -15.22 -16.73
N ILE A 143 -7.04 -15.58 -15.54
CA ILE A 143 -6.72 -14.62 -14.48
C ILE A 143 -5.48 -13.82 -14.87
N LEU A 144 -4.43 -14.47 -15.35
CA LEU A 144 -3.22 -13.76 -15.83
C LEU A 144 -3.56 -12.79 -16.96
N ASN A 145 -4.34 -13.20 -17.97
CA ASN A 145 -4.80 -12.30 -19.04
C ASN A 145 -5.62 -11.13 -18.52
N LYS A 146 -6.42 -11.33 -17.47
CA LYS A 146 -7.15 -10.23 -16.82
C LYS A 146 -6.20 -9.27 -16.11
N LEU A 147 -5.20 -9.79 -15.42
CA LEU A 147 -4.18 -9.00 -14.73
C LEU A 147 -3.30 -8.24 -15.72
N ASP A 148 -2.90 -8.86 -16.83
CA ASP A 148 -2.14 -8.21 -17.91
C ASP A 148 -2.94 -7.10 -18.61
N ASN A 149 -4.26 -7.27 -18.74
CA ASN A 149 -5.15 -6.22 -19.28
C ASN A 149 -5.47 -5.11 -18.27
N ILE A 150 -5.29 -5.38 -16.97
CA ILE A 150 -5.19 -4.34 -15.95
C ILE A 150 -3.74 -3.83 -15.98
N LYS A 151 -3.34 -3.18 -17.07
CA LYS A 151 -2.33 -2.13 -16.96
C LYS A 151 -2.95 -1.11 -16.04
N ILE A 152 -2.65 -1.26 -14.73
CA ILE A 152 -2.91 -0.21 -13.77
C ILE A 152 -2.26 0.99 -14.42
N ASP A 153 -3.07 1.94 -14.85
CA ASP A 153 -2.52 3.17 -15.41
C ASP A 153 -1.59 3.70 -14.30
N LEU A 154 -0.28 3.76 -14.59
CA LEU A 154 0.70 4.27 -13.64
C LEU A 154 0.26 5.64 -13.12
N ILE A 155 -0.41 6.41 -13.97
CA ILE A 155 -0.96 7.71 -13.62
C ILE A 155 -2.01 7.55 -12.52
N ASP A 156 -2.98 6.65 -12.66
CA ASP A 156 -4.04 6.42 -11.65
C ASP A 156 -3.47 5.93 -10.31
N LEU A 157 -2.41 5.12 -10.35
CA LEU A 157 -1.76 4.61 -9.13
C LEU A 157 -1.08 5.72 -8.33
N PHE A 158 -0.47 6.69 -9.04
CA PHE A 158 0.33 7.75 -8.43
C PHE A 158 -0.35 9.12 -8.43
N ASP A 159 -1.47 9.30 -9.16
CA ASP A 159 -2.22 10.57 -9.15
C ASP A 159 -2.90 10.77 -7.79
N LYS A 160 -2.15 11.36 -6.89
CA LYS A 160 -2.59 11.71 -5.54
C LYS A 160 -2.73 13.22 -5.43
N LYS A 161 -3.74 13.66 -4.66
CA LYS A 161 -3.85 15.08 -4.31
C LYS A 161 -2.56 15.57 -3.66
N PRO A 162 -2.10 16.80 -3.98
CA PRO A 162 -0.94 17.39 -3.34
C PRO A 162 -1.04 17.33 -1.81
N SER A 163 -0.01 16.83 -1.18
CA SER A 163 0.08 16.62 0.26
C SER A 163 1.52 16.65 0.74
N ILE A 164 1.72 16.68 2.05
CA ILE A 164 3.06 16.58 2.64
C ILE A 164 3.77 15.27 2.33
N TYR A 165 3.06 14.23 1.91
CA TYR A 165 3.64 12.92 1.60
C TYR A 165 4.12 12.76 0.16
N ASN A 166 3.71 13.67 -0.74
CA ASN A 166 4.20 13.74 -2.13
C ASN A 166 4.87 15.10 -2.44
N GLY A 167 5.27 15.84 -1.41
CA GLY A 167 5.92 17.12 -1.52
C GLY A 167 5.11 18.17 -2.27
N PHE A 168 3.77 18.16 -2.09
CA PHE A 168 2.81 19.07 -2.72
C PHE A 168 2.89 19.14 -4.25
N THR A 169 3.39 18.08 -4.89
CA THR A 169 3.55 17.96 -6.35
C THR A 169 2.62 16.89 -6.88
N SER A 170 1.90 17.17 -7.97
CA SER A 170 1.20 16.14 -8.73
C SER A 170 2.19 15.18 -9.36
N PHE A 171 1.88 13.90 -9.37
CA PHE A 171 2.75 12.89 -9.97
C PHE A 171 3.02 13.18 -11.44
N SER A 172 4.29 13.12 -11.84
CA SER A 172 4.72 13.29 -13.22
C SER A 172 5.48 12.06 -13.71
N PHE A 173 4.80 11.23 -14.50
CA PHE A 173 5.40 10.04 -15.10
C PHE A 173 6.59 10.39 -16.00
N GLU A 174 6.51 11.49 -16.74
CA GLU A 174 7.61 11.93 -17.60
C GLU A 174 8.85 12.33 -16.79
N LYS A 175 8.68 13.09 -15.69
CA LYS A 175 9.80 13.43 -14.82
C LYS A 175 10.38 12.20 -14.14
N LEU A 176 9.53 11.27 -13.70
CA LEU A 176 9.98 10.00 -13.11
C LEU A 176 10.87 9.20 -14.08
N ILE A 177 10.38 8.97 -15.31
CA ILE A 177 11.16 8.24 -16.33
C ILE A 177 12.51 8.92 -16.56
N ASN A 178 12.49 10.22 -16.80
CA ASN A 178 13.71 10.94 -17.14
C ASN A 178 14.67 11.07 -15.97
N LEU A 179 14.18 11.14 -14.73
CA LEU A 179 15.03 11.05 -13.53
C LEU A 179 15.74 9.69 -13.48
N ILE A 180 15.01 8.58 -13.65
CA ILE A 180 15.60 7.23 -13.66
C ILE A 180 16.63 7.09 -14.78
N LEU A 181 16.34 7.57 -16.00
CA LEU A 181 17.26 7.53 -17.13
C LEU A 181 18.54 8.34 -16.87
N LEU A 182 18.45 9.52 -16.24
CA LEU A 182 19.60 10.34 -15.87
C LEU A 182 20.46 9.68 -14.80
N LEU A 183 19.84 9.09 -13.78
CA LEU A 183 20.56 8.42 -12.70
C LEU A 183 21.23 7.11 -13.20
N SER A 184 20.60 6.39 -14.14
CA SER A 184 21.07 5.11 -14.67
C SER A 184 21.99 5.22 -15.92
N ASP A 185 22.55 6.37 -16.18
CA ASP A 185 23.35 6.67 -17.39
C ASP A 185 24.50 5.67 -17.63
N ASN A 186 25.23 5.30 -16.57
CA ASN A 186 26.34 4.34 -16.61
C ASN A 186 25.97 2.97 -15.98
N GLY A 187 24.67 2.73 -15.78
CA GLY A 187 24.20 1.63 -14.96
C GLY A 187 24.31 1.94 -13.46
N ILE A 188 23.30 1.60 -12.70
CA ILE A 188 23.21 1.85 -11.26
C ILE A 188 22.57 0.66 -10.54
N LEU A 189 23.10 0.28 -9.38
CA LEU A 189 22.45 -0.73 -8.56
C LEU A 189 21.10 -0.23 -8.05
N LYS A 190 20.09 -1.09 -8.07
CA LYS A 190 18.70 -0.76 -7.67
C LYS A 190 18.65 0.02 -6.36
N THR A 191 19.28 -0.48 -5.30
CA THR A 191 19.28 0.15 -3.99
C THR A 191 19.81 1.59 -4.04
N LYS A 192 20.90 1.80 -4.77
CA LYS A 192 21.50 3.13 -4.94
C LYS A 192 20.57 4.06 -5.70
N LEU A 193 19.95 3.58 -6.79
CA LEU A 193 18.96 4.33 -7.55
C LEU A 193 17.81 4.83 -6.67
N LEU A 194 17.24 3.93 -5.83
CA LEU A 194 16.15 4.26 -4.92
C LEU A 194 16.50 5.39 -3.94
N ILE A 195 17.71 5.31 -3.39
CA ILE A 195 18.21 6.30 -2.43
C ILE A 195 18.49 7.63 -3.13
N GLU A 196 19.10 7.62 -4.31
CA GLU A 196 19.34 8.84 -5.07
C GLU A 196 18.04 9.53 -5.50
N MET A 197 17.00 8.77 -5.87
CA MET A 197 15.66 9.33 -6.14
C MET A 197 15.07 10.01 -4.91
N PHE A 198 15.17 9.38 -3.73
CA PHE A 198 14.74 9.99 -2.47
C PHE A 198 15.44 11.34 -2.25
N TYR A 199 16.75 11.40 -2.40
CA TYR A 199 17.48 12.66 -2.21
C TYR A 199 17.13 13.72 -3.26
N CYS A 200 16.86 13.34 -4.52
CA CYS A 200 16.42 14.29 -5.55
C CYS A 200 15.08 14.95 -5.18
N ASP A 201 14.10 14.19 -4.77
CA ASP A 201 12.79 14.70 -4.39
C ASP A 201 12.84 15.53 -3.10
N TYR A 202 13.54 15.03 -2.06
CA TYR A 202 13.61 15.70 -0.77
C TYR A 202 14.49 16.97 -0.82
N TYR A 203 15.58 16.96 -1.57
CA TYR A 203 16.40 18.15 -1.74
C TYR A 203 15.71 19.21 -2.58
N MET A 204 14.93 18.80 -3.60
CA MET A 204 14.09 19.73 -4.34
C MET A 204 13.05 20.38 -3.42
N TYR A 205 12.39 19.58 -2.56
CA TYR A 205 11.45 20.11 -1.58
C TYR A 205 12.13 21.07 -0.58
N LYS A 206 13.30 20.71 -0.05
CA LYS A 206 14.10 21.58 0.86
C LYS A 206 14.37 22.95 0.25
N THR A 207 14.63 23.00 -1.05
CA THR A 207 15.07 24.23 -1.75
C THR A 207 13.95 25.01 -2.40
N ARG A 208 12.86 24.36 -2.79
CA ARG A 208 11.76 24.95 -3.58
C ARG A 208 10.37 24.79 -2.97
N GLY A 209 10.21 24.02 -1.89
CA GLY A 209 8.93 23.75 -1.25
C GLY A 209 8.02 22.77 -2.00
N ILE A 210 8.51 22.18 -3.08
CA ILE A 210 7.81 21.15 -3.88
C ILE A 210 8.77 20.03 -4.26
N SER A 211 8.27 18.79 -4.38
CA SER A 211 9.08 17.66 -4.85
C SER A 211 9.27 17.69 -6.36
N LEU A 212 10.20 16.89 -6.87
CA LEU A 212 10.52 16.80 -8.29
C LEU A 212 9.50 15.93 -9.06
N THR A 213 9.15 14.75 -8.48
CA THR A 213 8.38 13.72 -9.19
C THR A 213 6.93 13.57 -8.69
N GLY A 214 6.63 14.01 -7.48
CA GLY A 214 5.34 13.77 -6.83
C GLY A 214 5.17 12.38 -6.24
N LEU A 215 6.25 11.60 -6.08
CA LEU A 215 6.22 10.27 -5.47
C LEU A 215 6.05 10.35 -3.95
N GLU A 216 5.37 9.34 -3.40
CA GLU A 216 5.37 9.05 -1.96
C GLU A 216 6.52 8.09 -1.63
N TYR A 217 7.15 8.29 -0.48
CA TYR A 217 8.26 7.46 0.01
C TYR A 217 7.87 6.70 1.26
N ILE A 218 8.41 5.49 1.40
CA ILE A 218 8.23 4.63 2.58
C ILE A 218 9.59 4.16 3.10
N LYS A 219 9.66 3.87 4.40
CA LYS A 219 10.78 3.12 4.95
C LYS A 219 10.54 1.63 4.68
N LEU A 220 11.50 0.97 4.05
CA LEU A 220 11.46 -0.44 3.75
C LEU A 220 12.73 -1.09 4.34
N PHE A 221 12.60 -1.71 5.51
CA PHE A 221 13.70 -2.31 6.27
C PHE A 221 14.88 -1.34 6.49
N ASN A 222 15.92 -1.43 5.68
CA ASN A 222 17.17 -0.70 5.81
C ASN A 222 17.31 0.50 4.84
N ILE A 223 16.29 0.75 4.00
CA ILE A 223 16.30 1.85 3.02
C ILE A 223 15.01 2.68 3.08
N ILE A 224 15.06 3.84 2.43
CA ILE A 224 13.88 4.62 2.02
C ILE A 224 13.74 4.47 0.51
N CYS A 225 12.54 4.15 0.05
CA CYS A 225 12.27 3.98 -1.36
C CYS A 225 10.90 4.54 -1.76
N PRO A 226 10.67 4.86 -3.03
CA PRO A 226 9.35 5.19 -3.52
C PRO A 226 8.37 4.05 -3.26
N LYS A 227 7.16 4.37 -2.85
CA LYS A 227 6.09 3.39 -2.73
C LYS A 227 5.82 2.73 -4.09
N ASN A 228 5.65 1.41 -4.12
CA ASN A 228 5.41 0.61 -5.34
C ASN A 228 6.54 0.69 -6.38
N PHE A 229 7.78 0.84 -5.94
CA PHE A 229 8.93 1.02 -6.83
C PHE A 229 9.17 -0.17 -7.78
N ASP A 230 9.00 -1.41 -7.31
CA ASP A 230 9.19 -2.59 -8.16
C ASP A 230 8.22 -2.59 -9.35
N TYR A 231 6.98 -2.15 -9.11
CA TYR A 231 6.02 -1.97 -10.18
C TYR A 231 6.47 -0.90 -11.19
N ILE A 232 6.92 0.25 -10.71
CA ILE A 232 7.47 1.31 -11.58
C ILE A 232 8.59 0.73 -12.46
N LEU A 233 9.56 0.07 -11.84
CA LEU A 233 10.73 -0.42 -12.57
C LEU A 233 10.39 -1.52 -13.58
N ASN A 234 9.56 -2.48 -13.21
CA ASN A 234 9.09 -3.52 -14.12
C ASN A 234 8.33 -2.92 -15.31
N SER A 235 7.44 -1.95 -15.04
CA SER A 235 6.74 -1.23 -16.13
C SER A 235 7.71 -0.50 -17.07
N LEU A 236 8.78 0.09 -16.55
CA LEU A 236 9.80 0.75 -17.37
C LEU A 236 10.64 -0.24 -18.18
N VAL A 237 10.85 -1.46 -17.66
CA VAL A 237 11.49 -2.56 -18.42
C VAL A 237 10.57 -3.00 -19.56
N ASP A 238 9.27 -3.23 -19.29
CA ASP A 238 8.28 -3.63 -20.31
C ASP A 238 8.13 -2.59 -21.41
N LEU A 239 8.15 -1.30 -21.05
CA LEU A 239 8.14 -0.15 -21.96
C LEU A 239 9.49 0.11 -22.63
N LYS A 240 10.53 -0.72 -22.34
CA LYS A 240 11.88 -0.64 -22.88
C LYS A 240 12.60 0.69 -22.62
N TYR A 241 12.29 1.36 -21.50
CA TYR A 241 13.05 2.53 -21.06
C TYR A 241 14.35 2.14 -20.36
N VAL A 242 14.31 1.09 -19.56
CA VAL A 242 15.47 0.53 -18.87
C VAL A 242 15.54 -0.99 -19.08
N LYS A 243 16.65 -1.59 -18.74
CA LYS A 243 16.83 -3.05 -18.67
C LYS A 243 17.60 -3.43 -17.41
N TYR A 244 17.47 -4.68 -16.99
CA TYR A 244 18.27 -5.24 -15.92
C TYR A 244 19.51 -5.92 -16.49
N ASP A 245 20.66 -5.75 -15.79
CA ASP A 245 21.87 -6.50 -16.08
C ASP A 245 22.09 -7.55 -14.98
N ALA A 246 21.99 -8.82 -15.38
CA ALA A 246 22.18 -9.96 -14.50
C ALA A 246 23.65 -10.20 -14.10
N LYS A 247 24.61 -9.51 -14.70
CA LYS A 247 26.06 -9.70 -14.42
C LYS A 247 26.48 -9.31 -13.00
N TYR A 248 25.62 -8.57 -12.28
CA TYR A 248 25.87 -8.14 -10.90
C TYR A 248 25.14 -8.99 -9.87
N ASP A 249 24.53 -10.09 -10.29
CA ASP A 249 23.72 -10.93 -9.40
C ASP A 249 24.58 -12.01 -8.73
N LYS A 250 24.89 -11.83 -7.44
CA LYS A 250 25.18 -12.92 -6.51
C LYS A 250 24.04 -13.20 -5.53
N ASN A 251 23.06 -12.28 -5.46
CA ASN A 251 21.83 -12.43 -4.69
C ASN A 251 20.73 -11.66 -5.43
N TYR A 252 19.64 -12.30 -5.82
CA TYR A 252 18.51 -11.81 -6.63
C TYR A 252 17.90 -10.45 -6.22
N GLU A 253 18.34 -9.85 -5.14
CA GLU A 253 17.84 -8.60 -4.58
C GLU A 253 18.54 -7.32 -5.10
N ASN A 254 19.66 -7.43 -5.82
CA ASN A 254 20.48 -6.26 -6.17
C ASN A 254 20.98 -6.29 -7.63
N TYR A 255 20.05 -6.11 -8.56
CA TYR A 255 20.37 -6.01 -9.99
C TYR A 255 20.76 -4.57 -10.40
N CYS A 256 21.54 -4.46 -11.47
CA CYS A 256 21.89 -3.19 -12.08
C CYS A 256 20.79 -2.74 -13.05
N VAL A 257 20.35 -1.50 -12.88
CA VAL A 257 19.42 -0.82 -13.81
C VAL A 257 20.25 -0.06 -14.83
N ILE A 258 20.04 -0.36 -16.10
CA ILE A 258 20.72 0.28 -17.22
C ILE A 258 19.71 0.97 -18.11
N LYS A 259 19.98 2.22 -18.48
CA LYS A 259 19.12 2.92 -19.45
C LYS A 259 19.13 2.21 -20.81
N ASN A 260 17.99 2.19 -21.45
CA ASN A 260 17.80 1.66 -22.80
C ASN A 260 17.31 2.72 -23.79
N LYS A 261 16.99 3.92 -23.31
CA LYS A 261 16.63 5.12 -24.07
C LYS A 261 17.39 6.33 -23.53
N GLU A 262 17.55 7.35 -24.38
CA GLU A 262 18.14 8.60 -23.94
C GLU A 262 17.14 9.41 -23.12
N SER A 263 17.66 10.12 -22.10
CA SER A 263 16.86 11.01 -21.28
C SER A 263 16.52 12.30 -22.02
N ASN A 264 15.27 12.78 -21.84
CA ASN A 264 14.88 14.08 -22.33
C ASN A 264 15.05 15.14 -21.25
N ASN A 265 16.21 15.80 -21.24
CA ASN A 265 16.54 16.80 -20.24
C ASN A 265 15.70 18.09 -20.35
N LYS A 266 14.96 18.30 -21.44
CA LYS A 266 14.10 19.46 -21.63
C LYS A 266 12.86 19.47 -20.73
N ILE A 267 12.54 18.33 -20.12
CA ILE A 267 11.44 18.17 -19.17
C ILE A 267 11.74 18.88 -17.84
N PHE A 268 13.01 18.98 -17.52
CA PHE A 268 13.49 19.62 -16.29
C PHE A 268 13.90 21.07 -16.55
N ASN A 269 13.61 21.94 -15.61
CA ASN A 269 14.20 23.26 -15.61
C ASN A 269 15.68 23.22 -15.19
N LYS A 270 16.37 24.36 -15.26
CA LYS A 270 17.80 24.46 -14.97
C LYS A 270 18.14 24.06 -13.53
N ASP A 271 17.30 24.43 -12.56
CA ASP A 271 17.52 24.12 -11.16
C ASP A 271 17.31 22.64 -10.86
N GLU A 272 16.29 22.03 -11.44
CA GLU A 272 16.02 20.61 -11.32
C GLU A 272 17.18 19.78 -11.85
N ILE A 273 17.68 20.10 -13.05
CA ILE A 273 18.88 19.42 -13.63
C ILE A 273 20.10 19.61 -12.74
N LYS A 274 20.32 20.82 -12.19
CA LYS A 274 21.44 21.09 -11.29
C LYS A 274 21.37 20.21 -10.05
N ILE A 275 20.18 20.09 -9.44
CA ILE A 275 19.96 19.25 -8.27
C ILE A 275 20.22 17.78 -8.59
N ILE A 276 19.64 17.24 -9.66
CA ILE A 276 19.83 15.85 -10.06
C ILE A 276 21.33 15.53 -10.25
N ARG A 277 22.05 16.39 -10.97
CA ARG A 277 23.48 16.21 -11.22
C ARG A 277 24.30 16.27 -9.93
N ASN A 278 24.03 17.25 -9.07
CA ASN A 278 24.75 17.40 -7.80
C ASN A 278 24.57 16.15 -6.92
N ILE A 279 23.37 15.61 -6.83
CA ILE A 279 23.08 14.40 -6.06
C ILE A 279 23.78 13.19 -6.65
N LYS A 280 23.69 13.00 -7.96
CA LYS A 280 24.42 11.93 -8.67
C LYS A 280 25.92 12.02 -8.42
N GLU A 281 26.52 13.20 -8.58
CA GLU A 281 27.94 13.44 -8.34
C GLU A 281 28.34 13.20 -6.89
N TYR A 282 27.50 13.66 -5.94
CA TYR A 282 27.75 13.49 -4.52
C TYR A 282 27.84 12.00 -4.14
N PHE A 283 26.86 11.19 -4.58
CA PHE A 283 26.80 9.77 -4.26
C PHE A 283 27.63 8.89 -5.21
N ASN A 284 28.19 9.41 -6.30
CA ASN A 284 29.00 8.61 -7.23
C ASN A 284 30.19 7.92 -6.55
N LYS A 285 30.75 8.54 -5.52
CA LYS A 285 31.87 8.01 -4.72
C LYS A 285 31.47 6.97 -3.66
N PHE A 286 30.17 6.81 -3.38
CA PHE A 286 29.66 5.88 -2.36
C PHE A 286 29.41 4.50 -2.99
N ASN A 287 29.86 3.45 -2.36
CA ASN A 287 29.34 2.11 -2.62
C ASN A 287 27.93 1.94 -1.98
N VAL A 288 27.29 0.76 -2.17
CA VAL A 288 25.92 0.54 -1.69
C VAL A 288 25.82 0.58 -0.17
N ASP A 289 26.78 -0.02 0.52
CA ASP A 289 26.77 -0.04 2.00
C ASP A 289 27.00 1.35 2.59
N GLU A 290 27.88 2.13 1.99
CA GLU A 290 28.13 3.51 2.39
C GLU A 290 26.92 4.42 2.21
N ILE A 291 26.19 4.30 1.08
CA ILE A 291 24.98 5.12 0.85
C ILE A 291 23.83 4.69 1.74
N ILE A 292 23.69 3.39 2.05
CA ILE A 292 22.72 2.89 3.03
C ILE A 292 23.04 3.43 4.41
N ASN A 293 24.30 3.34 4.86
CA ASN A 293 24.72 3.88 6.15
C ASN A 293 24.51 5.39 6.23
N TYR A 294 24.77 6.13 5.15
CA TYR A 294 24.50 7.55 5.08
C TYR A 294 23.00 7.84 5.27
N LEU A 295 22.12 7.13 4.54
CA LEU A 295 20.68 7.27 4.64
C LEU A 295 20.15 6.93 6.05
N GLN A 296 20.71 5.92 6.69
CA GLN A 296 20.28 5.48 8.03
C GLN A 296 20.55 6.49 9.13
N ASN A 297 21.46 7.44 8.91
CA ASN A 297 21.71 8.57 9.81
C ASN A 297 20.75 9.74 9.57
N GLU A 298 19.95 9.73 8.52
CA GLU A 298 18.95 10.77 8.28
C GLU A 298 17.80 10.69 9.27
N LYS A 299 17.33 11.82 9.74
CA LYS A 299 16.18 11.92 10.65
C LYS A 299 14.94 11.23 10.06
N ALA A 300 14.71 11.40 8.75
CA ALA A 300 13.65 10.74 8.02
C ALA A 300 13.66 9.22 8.21
N PHE A 301 14.84 8.60 8.21
CA PHE A 301 15.00 7.16 8.43
C PHE A 301 14.83 6.78 9.90
N ILE A 302 15.46 7.53 10.82
CA ILE A 302 15.49 7.20 12.25
C ILE A 302 14.09 7.22 12.87
N VAL A 303 13.29 8.25 12.56
CA VAL A 303 11.98 8.45 13.21
C VAL A 303 10.84 7.74 12.50
N SER A 304 11.03 7.27 11.26
CA SER A 304 9.96 6.63 10.50
C SER A 304 9.82 5.15 10.87
N GLU A 305 8.58 4.70 10.98
CA GLU A 305 8.25 3.28 11.15
C GLU A 305 8.34 2.54 9.81
N ASN A 306 8.65 1.24 9.88
CA ASN A 306 8.72 0.39 8.70
C ASN A 306 7.36 0.33 7.96
N LEU A 307 7.39 0.36 6.63
CA LEU A 307 6.21 0.37 5.73
C LEU A 307 5.29 1.60 5.88
N LYS A 308 5.68 2.61 6.65
CA LYS A 308 4.92 3.86 6.76
C LYS A 308 5.45 4.93 5.80
N ARG A 309 4.51 5.78 5.34
CA ARG A 309 4.86 6.94 4.50
C ARG A 309 5.70 7.93 5.28
N ILE A 310 6.67 8.53 4.61
CA ILE A 310 7.59 9.50 5.17
C ILE A 310 7.15 10.91 4.76
N SER A 311 7.02 11.81 5.74
CA SER A 311 6.68 13.20 5.50
C SER A 311 7.85 13.95 4.86
N PHE A 312 7.56 14.80 3.89
CA PHE A 312 8.55 15.73 3.32
C PHE A 312 9.01 16.81 4.30
N ASP A 313 8.38 16.97 5.49
CA ASP A 313 8.90 17.84 6.54
C ASP A 313 10.34 17.49 6.92
N TYR A 314 10.73 16.22 6.85
CA TYR A 314 12.10 15.77 7.11
C TYR A 314 13.11 16.22 6.05
N ALA A 315 12.68 16.80 4.94
CA ALA A 315 13.58 17.35 3.95
C ALA A 315 14.48 18.47 4.50
N PHE A 316 13.98 19.22 5.48
CA PHE A 316 14.76 20.29 6.11
C PHE A 316 15.89 19.77 7.00
N ASP A 317 15.81 18.53 7.44
CA ASP A 317 16.79 17.85 8.29
C ASP A 317 17.86 17.06 7.49
N ILE A 318 17.72 16.91 6.14
CA ILE A 318 18.68 16.14 5.35
C ILE A 318 20.07 16.75 5.38
N GLN A 319 21.10 15.88 5.52
CA GLN A 319 22.50 16.26 5.77
C GLN A 319 23.29 16.64 4.51
N LEU A 320 22.66 16.58 3.33
CA LEU A 320 23.31 17.02 2.08
C LEU A 320 23.70 18.50 2.17
N GLU A 321 25.00 18.76 2.25
CA GLU A 321 25.52 20.11 2.19
C GLU A 321 25.60 20.61 0.74
N ASN A 322 25.16 21.85 0.51
CA ASN A 322 25.48 22.56 -0.73
C ASN A 322 26.99 22.66 -0.86
N LYS A 323 27.59 22.14 -1.94
CA LYS A 323 28.87 22.68 -2.35
C LYS A 323 28.65 24.19 -2.58
N LYS A 324 29.13 25.03 -1.65
CA LYS A 324 29.24 26.45 -1.91
C LYS A 324 30.08 26.60 -3.18
N GLU A 325 29.52 27.32 -4.16
CA GLU A 325 30.22 27.74 -5.38
C GLU A 325 31.47 28.55 -5.03
#